data_7269f37b3d40f2016e1978c399911c8e
#
_entry.id   7269f37b3d40f2016e1978c399911c8e
#
_cell.length_a   1.000
_cell.length_b   1.000
_cell.length_c   1.000
_cell.angle_alpha   90.00
_cell.angle_beta   90.00
_cell.angle_gamma   90.00
#
_symmetry.space_group_name_H-M   'P 1'
#
loop_
_entity.id
_entity.type
_entity.pdbx_description
1 polymer ?
#
loop_
_entity_poly.entity_id
_entity_poly.type
_entity_poly.pdbx_seq_one_letter_code
_entity_poly.pdbx_strand_id
1 'polypeptide(L)'
;MRSSYSKDDVTILLKDITGMVKPQPTQEREKLIQSGRHYSEMLPIEYVPTQKYMEVYEQALLQYAKPVANAVGVLVDKIMQKRGKSVVLVSLARAGIPVGILLKRYIRYKYKQDVPHYAVSIIRGRGIDKNAMNYLLE
;
A
#
# COMPACT_ATOMS: atom_id res chain seq x y z
N MET A 1 -5.50 2.42 14.61
CA MET A 1 -4.55 3.06 13.67
C MET A 1 -5.30 4.05 12.79
N ARG A 2 -4.81 5.28 12.68
CA ARG A 2 -5.37 6.26 11.73
C ARG A 2 -4.86 5.94 10.33
N SER A 3 -5.75 5.84 9.35
CA SER A 3 -5.42 5.59 7.95
C SER A 3 -6.26 6.48 7.07
N SER A 4 -5.72 6.91 5.91
CA SER A 4 -6.46 7.61 4.87
C SER A 4 -7.36 6.66 4.04
N TYR A 5 -7.19 5.36 4.20
CA TYR A 5 -8.01 4.36 3.53
C TYR A 5 -9.21 3.95 4.37
N SER A 6 -10.33 3.64 3.70
CA SER A 6 -11.51 3.09 4.36
C SER A 6 -11.23 1.68 4.90
N LYS A 7 -11.84 1.33 6.03
CA LYS A 7 -11.81 -0.03 6.57
C LYS A 7 -12.47 -1.05 5.63
N ASP A 8 -13.42 -0.61 4.82
CA ASP A 8 -14.06 -1.45 3.81
C ASP A 8 -13.14 -1.78 2.64
N ASP A 9 -12.11 -0.96 2.40
CA ASP A 9 -11.17 -1.16 1.30
C ASP A 9 -9.99 -2.05 1.67
N VAL A 10 -9.49 -1.93 2.91
CA VAL A 10 -8.30 -2.66 3.34
C VAL A 10 -8.19 -2.78 4.87
N THR A 11 -7.83 -3.96 5.33
CA THR A 11 -7.39 -4.20 6.71
C THR A 11 -5.87 -4.13 6.77
N ILE A 12 -5.34 -3.16 7.51
CA ILE A 12 -3.89 -2.93 7.61
C ILE A 12 -3.34 -3.71 8.82
N LEU A 13 -2.53 -4.74 8.54
CA LEU A 13 -1.92 -5.59 9.56
C LEU A 13 -0.57 -5.00 10.01
N LEU A 14 -0.62 -3.78 10.56
CA LEU A 14 0.52 -3.06 11.11
C LEU A 14 0.20 -2.56 12.52
N LYS A 15 1.21 -2.51 13.37
CA LYS A 15 1.09 -1.85 14.68
C LYS A 15 1.08 -0.34 14.53
N ASP A 16 0.24 0.33 15.30
CA ASP A 16 0.28 1.79 15.40
C ASP A 16 1.42 2.20 16.33
N ILE A 17 2.41 2.87 15.77
CA ILE A 17 3.57 3.42 16.49
C ILE A 17 3.59 4.93 16.47
N THR A 18 2.44 5.56 16.24
CA THR A 18 2.30 7.02 16.22
C THR A 18 2.82 7.62 17.52
N GLY A 19 3.75 8.56 17.43
CA GLY A 19 4.38 9.21 18.57
C GLY A 19 5.54 8.45 19.22
N MET A 20 5.78 7.18 18.86
CA MET A 20 6.90 6.39 19.41
C MET A 20 8.25 6.71 18.74
N VAL A 21 8.19 7.18 17.49
CA VAL A 21 9.39 7.56 16.70
C VAL A 21 9.25 9.02 16.28
N LYS A 22 10.26 9.84 16.59
CA LYS A 22 10.29 11.25 16.16
C LYS A 22 10.75 11.35 14.71
N PRO A 23 10.06 12.14 13.85
CA PRO A 23 10.54 12.42 12.50
C PRO A 23 11.89 13.12 12.51
N GLN A 24 12.75 12.75 11.58
CA GLN A 24 14.11 13.27 11.45
C GLN A 24 14.35 13.89 10.08
N PRO A 25 15.16 14.98 9.98
CA PRO A 25 15.59 15.57 8.72
C PRO A 25 16.39 14.54 7.87
N THR A 26 16.36 14.73 6.55
CA THR A 26 17.05 13.84 5.60
C THR A 26 18.54 13.72 5.91
N GLN A 27 19.21 14.82 6.18
CA GLN A 27 20.66 14.84 6.48
C GLN A 27 21.02 14.02 7.73
N GLU A 28 20.21 14.11 8.77
CA GLU A 28 20.42 13.34 10.01
C GLU A 28 20.20 11.85 9.77
N ARG A 29 19.16 11.50 9.02
CA ARG A 29 18.88 10.12 8.65
C ARG A 29 19.99 9.51 7.79
N GLU A 30 20.56 10.25 6.84
CA GLU A 30 21.70 9.80 6.02
C GLU A 30 22.92 9.47 6.87
N LYS A 31 23.26 10.33 7.84
CA LYS A 31 24.37 10.08 8.78
C LYS A 31 24.14 8.80 9.59
N LEU A 32 22.92 8.58 10.06
CA LEU A 32 22.56 7.38 10.82
C LEU A 32 22.63 6.11 9.95
N ILE A 33 22.21 6.19 8.68
CA ILE A 33 22.32 5.06 7.74
C ILE A 33 23.80 4.74 7.48
N GLN A 34 24.64 5.73 7.28
CA GLN A 34 26.09 5.56 7.10
C GLN A 34 26.77 4.95 8.35
N SER A 35 26.23 5.21 9.54
CA SER A 35 26.68 4.57 10.79
C SER A 35 26.12 3.17 11.03
N GLY A 36 25.37 2.59 10.06
CA GLY A 36 24.85 1.22 10.13
C GLY A 36 23.41 1.09 10.62
N ARG A 37 22.71 2.19 10.93
CA ARG A 37 21.30 2.14 11.33
C ARG A 37 20.40 1.84 10.13
N HIS A 38 19.46 0.93 10.29
CA HIS A 38 18.58 0.55 9.19
C HIS A 38 17.53 1.63 8.92
N TYR A 39 17.23 1.91 7.64
CA TYR A 39 16.30 2.96 7.23
C TYR A 39 14.88 2.77 7.80
N SER A 40 14.45 1.54 8.04
CA SER A 40 13.12 1.20 8.59
C SER A 40 12.94 1.57 10.06
N GLU A 41 14.01 1.94 10.74
CA GLU A 41 13.99 2.36 12.16
C GLU A 41 13.82 3.87 12.34
N MET A 42 13.66 4.59 11.23
CA MET A 42 13.62 6.05 11.21
C MET A 42 12.40 6.53 10.44
N LEU A 43 11.84 7.66 10.89
CA LEU A 43 10.73 8.33 10.24
C LEU A 43 11.21 9.62 9.58
N PRO A 44 10.97 9.82 8.26
CA PRO A 44 11.30 11.08 7.61
C PRO A 44 10.33 12.20 8.02
N ILE A 45 10.81 13.44 7.98
CA ILE A 45 9.92 14.59 7.94
C ILE A 45 9.29 14.63 6.54
N GLU A 46 7.97 14.63 6.47
CA GLU A 46 7.25 14.78 5.22
C GLU A 46 6.96 16.26 4.97
N TYR A 47 7.26 16.74 3.77
CA TYR A 47 7.02 18.11 3.35
C TYR A 47 5.74 18.20 2.53
N VAL A 48 5.08 19.35 2.63
CA VAL A 48 3.94 19.66 1.76
C VAL A 48 4.41 19.74 0.31
N PRO A 49 3.76 19.03 -0.64
CA PRO A 49 4.14 19.08 -2.04
C PRO A 49 4.07 20.51 -2.60
N THR A 50 5.02 20.85 -3.47
CA THR A 50 4.99 22.15 -4.17
C THR A 50 3.84 22.21 -5.17
N GLN A 51 3.43 23.43 -5.54
CA GLN A 51 2.39 23.61 -6.56
C GLN A 51 2.79 22.93 -7.88
N LYS A 52 4.02 23.07 -8.33
CA LYS A 52 4.53 22.42 -9.56
C LYS A 52 4.43 20.88 -9.47
N TYR A 53 4.70 20.30 -8.29
CA TYR A 53 4.52 18.85 -8.08
C TYR A 53 3.06 18.46 -8.24
N MET A 54 2.13 19.22 -7.68
CA MET A 54 0.69 18.94 -7.78
C MET A 54 0.18 19.06 -9.21
N GLU A 55 0.64 20.06 -9.97
CA GLU A 55 0.31 20.21 -11.40
C GLU A 55 0.74 18.98 -12.23
N VAL A 56 1.98 18.49 -12.01
CA VAL A 56 2.47 17.28 -12.67
C VAL A 56 1.68 16.05 -12.26
N TYR A 57 1.33 15.94 -10.97
CA TYR A 57 0.51 14.86 -10.46
C TYR A 57 -0.87 14.82 -11.12
N GLU A 58 -1.55 15.97 -11.21
CA GLU A 58 -2.87 16.08 -11.84
C GLU A 58 -2.83 15.76 -13.33
N GLN A 59 -1.82 16.23 -14.05
CA GLN A 59 -1.61 15.89 -15.45
C GLN A 59 -1.41 14.38 -15.64
N ALA A 60 -0.55 13.76 -14.80
CA ALA A 60 -0.33 12.33 -14.83
C ALA A 60 -1.61 11.54 -14.51
N LEU A 61 -2.39 12.00 -13.53
CA LEU A 61 -3.67 11.38 -13.19
C LEU A 61 -4.63 11.39 -14.38
N LEU A 62 -4.81 12.54 -15.05
CA LEU A 62 -5.66 12.66 -16.24
C LEU A 62 -5.18 11.75 -17.37
N GLN A 63 -3.88 11.72 -17.62
CA GLN A 63 -3.27 10.93 -18.69
C GLN A 63 -3.39 9.42 -18.46
N TYR A 64 -3.15 8.97 -17.23
CA TYR A 64 -3.00 7.54 -16.93
C TYR A 64 -4.22 6.89 -16.26
N ALA A 65 -5.24 7.65 -15.84
CA ALA A 65 -6.41 7.07 -15.16
C ALA A 65 -7.07 5.97 -16.00
N LYS A 66 -7.34 6.23 -17.29
CA LYS A 66 -7.97 5.26 -18.18
C LYS A 66 -7.10 4.03 -18.48
N PRO A 67 -5.82 4.16 -18.86
CA PRO A 67 -4.91 3.02 -19.00
C PRO A 67 -4.81 2.16 -17.73
N VAL A 68 -4.69 2.79 -16.54
CA VAL A 68 -4.63 2.08 -15.26
C VAL A 68 -5.94 1.36 -14.97
N ALA A 69 -7.09 2.00 -15.17
CA ALA A 69 -8.40 1.36 -14.98
C ALA A 69 -8.58 0.13 -15.89
N ASN A 70 -8.16 0.23 -17.16
CA ASN A 70 -8.19 -0.90 -18.08
C ASN A 70 -7.30 -2.04 -17.62
N ALA A 71 -6.07 -1.75 -17.19
CA ALA A 71 -5.15 -2.76 -16.67
C ALA A 71 -5.69 -3.47 -15.43
N VAL A 72 -6.30 -2.71 -14.50
CA VAL A 72 -7.00 -3.26 -13.33
C VAL A 72 -8.12 -4.20 -13.76
N GLY A 73 -8.94 -3.79 -14.72
CA GLY A 73 -10.04 -4.61 -15.24
C GLY A 73 -9.55 -5.94 -15.82
N VAL A 74 -8.56 -5.90 -16.70
CA VAL A 74 -7.96 -7.10 -17.30
C VAL A 74 -7.35 -8.03 -16.23
N LEU A 75 -6.65 -7.45 -15.24
CA LEU A 75 -6.06 -8.24 -14.17
C LEU A 75 -7.12 -8.92 -13.31
N VAL A 76 -8.18 -8.19 -12.94
CA VAL A 76 -9.29 -8.74 -12.15
C VAL A 76 -9.97 -9.88 -12.91
N ASP A 77 -10.23 -9.73 -14.20
CA ASP A 77 -10.87 -10.79 -15.01
C ASP A 77 -10.02 -12.06 -15.00
N LYS A 78 -8.70 -11.95 -15.13
CA LYS A 78 -7.78 -13.08 -15.02
C LYS A 78 -7.77 -13.72 -13.63
N ILE A 79 -7.80 -12.90 -12.57
CA ILE A 79 -7.87 -13.39 -11.18
C ILE A 79 -9.15 -14.19 -10.97
N MET A 80 -10.29 -13.62 -11.33
CA MET A 80 -11.59 -14.23 -11.14
C MET A 80 -11.77 -15.51 -11.97
N GLN A 81 -11.26 -15.52 -13.21
CA GLN A 81 -11.23 -16.71 -14.04
C GLN A 81 -10.41 -17.85 -13.41
N LYS A 82 -9.27 -17.51 -12.79
CA LYS A 82 -8.35 -18.51 -12.22
C LYS A 82 -8.77 -18.98 -10.82
N ARG A 83 -9.35 -18.11 -10.00
CA ARG A 83 -9.62 -18.34 -8.56
C ARG A 83 -11.11 -18.42 -8.20
N GLY A 84 -11.99 -17.95 -9.08
CA GLY A 84 -13.42 -17.93 -8.80
C GLY A 84 -13.75 -17.07 -7.58
N LYS A 85 -14.55 -17.63 -6.67
CA LYS A 85 -15.00 -16.91 -5.46
C LYS A 85 -14.00 -16.94 -4.29
N SER A 86 -12.97 -17.76 -4.36
CA SER A 86 -11.98 -17.92 -3.27
C SER A 86 -10.78 -17.00 -3.46
N VAL A 87 -11.03 -15.68 -3.42
CA VAL A 87 -9.99 -14.65 -3.59
C VAL A 87 -9.76 -13.90 -2.29
N VAL A 88 -8.52 -13.85 -1.85
CA VAL A 88 -8.03 -12.94 -0.82
C VAL A 88 -6.94 -12.08 -1.43
N LEU A 89 -7.04 -10.76 -1.28
CA LEU A 89 -6.03 -9.82 -1.75
C LEU A 89 -5.06 -9.50 -0.62
N VAL A 90 -3.76 -9.59 -0.90
CA VAL A 90 -2.71 -9.19 0.03
C VAL A 90 -1.80 -8.19 -0.65
N SER A 91 -1.70 -7.00 -0.10
CA SER A 91 -0.88 -5.90 -0.62
C SER A 91 0.35 -5.68 0.23
N LEU A 92 1.48 -5.44 -0.42
CA LEU A 92 2.69 -4.99 0.25
C LEU A 92 2.60 -3.48 0.52
N ALA A 93 2.64 -3.10 1.78
CA ALA A 93 2.63 -1.70 2.16
C ALA A 93 3.95 -1.02 1.73
N ARG A 94 3.91 0.21 1.22
CA ARG A 94 2.76 1.09 1.05
C ARG A 94 2.19 1.06 -0.37
N ALA A 95 3.05 0.97 -1.39
CA ALA A 95 2.68 1.17 -2.80
C ALA A 95 1.66 0.14 -3.34
N GLY A 96 1.63 -1.07 -2.79
CA GLY A 96 0.66 -2.10 -3.19
C GLY A 96 -0.78 -1.82 -2.74
N ILE A 97 -0.97 -1.04 -1.68
CA ILE A 97 -2.31 -0.81 -1.09
C ILE A 97 -3.28 -0.18 -2.08
N PRO A 98 -2.97 0.94 -2.76
CA PRO A 98 -3.88 1.53 -3.75
C PRO A 98 -4.27 0.56 -4.87
N VAL A 99 -3.31 -0.24 -5.34
CA VAL A 99 -3.57 -1.25 -6.37
C VAL A 99 -4.55 -2.31 -5.87
N GLY A 100 -4.34 -2.86 -4.68
CA GLY A 100 -5.26 -3.83 -4.07
C GLY A 100 -6.67 -3.27 -3.85
N ILE A 101 -6.77 -1.99 -3.45
CA ILE A 101 -8.06 -1.29 -3.31
C ILE A 101 -8.78 -1.20 -4.66
N LEU A 102 -8.09 -0.83 -5.72
CA LEU A 102 -8.68 -0.75 -7.06
C LEU A 102 -9.16 -2.13 -7.54
N LEU A 103 -8.38 -3.19 -7.32
CA LEU A 103 -8.77 -4.57 -7.62
C LEU A 103 -10.03 -4.96 -6.83
N LYS A 104 -10.06 -4.74 -5.51
CA LYS A 104 -11.21 -5.04 -4.65
C LYS A 104 -12.47 -4.32 -5.12
N ARG A 105 -12.37 -3.00 -5.36
CA ARG A 105 -13.51 -2.19 -5.81
C ARG A 105 -14.04 -2.64 -7.16
N TYR A 106 -13.15 -3.01 -8.10
CA TYR A 106 -13.56 -3.50 -9.42
C TYR A 106 -14.18 -4.90 -9.33
N ILE A 107 -13.68 -5.81 -8.48
CA ILE A 107 -14.31 -7.11 -8.20
C ILE A 107 -15.73 -6.89 -7.67
N ARG A 108 -15.89 -6.02 -6.69
CA ARG A 108 -17.22 -5.69 -6.13
C ARG A 108 -18.16 -5.11 -7.20
N TYR A 109 -17.66 -4.21 -8.04
CA TYR A 109 -18.44 -3.59 -9.10
C TYR A 109 -18.90 -4.60 -10.15
N LYS A 110 -17.97 -5.35 -10.75
CA LYS A 110 -18.24 -6.24 -11.89
C LYS A 110 -18.83 -7.58 -11.46
N TYR A 111 -18.28 -8.21 -10.44
CA TYR A 111 -18.62 -9.57 -10.02
C TYR A 111 -19.58 -9.62 -8.84
N LYS A 112 -19.96 -8.47 -8.27
CA LYS A 112 -20.84 -8.36 -7.09
C LYS A 112 -20.35 -9.18 -5.89
N GLN A 113 -19.03 -9.34 -5.80
CA GLN A 113 -18.37 -10.09 -4.73
C GLN A 113 -17.52 -9.15 -3.89
N ASP A 114 -17.67 -9.21 -2.57
CA ASP A 114 -16.74 -8.56 -1.64
C ASP A 114 -15.66 -9.56 -1.25
N VAL A 115 -14.40 -9.18 -1.47
CA VAL A 115 -13.23 -10.00 -1.17
C VAL A 115 -12.43 -9.38 -0.04
N PRO A 116 -11.87 -10.19 0.89
CA PRO A 116 -10.95 -9.67 1.90
C PRO A 116 -9.72 -9.05 1.24
N HIS A 117 -9.28 -7.92 1.78
CA HIS A 117 -8.04 -7.27 1.35
C HIS A 117 -7.23 -6.85 2.57
N TYR A 118 -6.02 -7.36 2.65
CA TYR A 118 -5.07 -7.10 3.74
C TYR A 118 -3.83 -6.39 3.22
N ALA A 119 -3.23 -5.54 4.06
CA ALA A 119 -1.94 -4.93 3.80
C ALA A 119 -0.93 -5.38 4.84
N VAL A 120 0.20 -5.89 4.38
CA VAL A 120 1.29 -6.39 5.20
C VAL A 120 2.58 -5.63 4.94
N SER A 121 3.48 -5.60 5.93
CA SER A 121 4.78 -4.95 5.78
C SER A 121 5.80 -5.86 5.11
N ILE A 122 6.63 -5.24 4.28
CA ILE A 122 7.88 -5.81 3.78
C ILE A 122 9.00 -4.80 4.01
N ILE A 123 10.14 -5.26 4.50
CA ILE A 123 11.32 -4.43 4.75
C ILE A 123 12.48 -4.99 3.95
N ARG A 124 13.08 -4.15 3.08
CA ARG A 124 14.23 -4.54 2.28
C ARG A 124 15.36 -5.08 3.18
N GLY A 125 15.89 -6.24 2.84
CA GLY A 125 16.94 -6.93 3.61
C GLY A 125 16.47 -7.66 4.86
N ARG A 126 15.20 -7.48 5.30
CA ARG A 126 14.63 -8.17 6.49
C ARG A 126 13.45 -9.09 6.15
N GLY A 127 12.82 -8.92 4.99
CA GLY A 127 11.73 -9.76 4.52
C GLY A 127 10.33 -9.27 4.89
N ILE A 128 9.35 -10.18 4.78
CA ILE A 128 7.94 -9.94 5.06
C ILE A 128 7.63 -10.12 6.56
N ASP A 129 6.64 -9.42 7.06
CA ASP A 129 6.15 -9.55 8.44
C ASP A 129 5.53 -10.94 8.67
N LYS A 130 6.26 -11.78 9.43
CA LYS A 130 5.85 -13.16 9.71
C LYS A 130 4.60 -13.22 10.58
N ASN A 131 4.40 -12.29 11.51
CA ASN A 131 3.21 -12.27 12.36
C ASN A 131 1.95 -11.97 11.55
N ALA A 132 2.05 -11.01 10.61
CA ALA A 132 0.95 -10.72 9.70
C ALA A 132 0.65 -11.91 8.77
N MET A 133 1.69 -12.62 8.31
CA MET A 133 1.50 -13.82 7.48
C MET A 133 0.87 -14.97 8.26
N ASN A 134 1.25 -15.20 9.50
CA ASN A 134 0.61 -16.22 10.35
C ASN A 134 -0.88 -15.92 10.53
N TYR A 135 -1.23 -14.67 10.85
CA TYR A 135 -2.63 -14.23 10.95
C TYR A 135 -3.46 -14.49 9.69
N LEU A 136 -2.84 -14.42 8.51
CA LEU A 136 -3.53 -14.65 7.23
C LEU A 136 -3.70 -16.14 6.91
N LEU A 137 -2.92 -17.03 7.53
CA LEU A 137 -2.92 -18.47 7.28
C LEU A 137 -3.76 -19.25 8.29
N GLU A 138 -4.13 -18.64 9.42
CA GLU A 138 -5.10 -19.14 10.40
C GLU A 138 -6.54 -18.94 9.94
#